data_e688d9f62ca03398814aa1457c901b7f
#
_entry.id   e688d9f62ca03398814aa1457c901b7f
#
_cell.length_a   1.000
_cell.length_b   1.000
_cell.length_c   1.000
_cell.angle_alpha   90.00
_cell.angle_beta   90.00
_cell.angle_gamma   90.00
#
_symmetry.space_group_name_H-M   'P 1'
#
loop_
_entity.id
_entity.type
_entity.pdbx_description
1 polymer ?
#
loop_
_entity_poly.entity_id
_entity_poly.type
_entity_poly.pdbx_seq_one_letter_code
_entity_poly.pdbx_strand_id
1 'polypeptide(L)'
;MAVVTFDQATRRYAGAERPAVDRLDLDVGDGEFVVLVGPSGCGKTTSLRMIAGLETVDSGRILIGGRDVTGDDPKDRDVAMVFQNYALYPHMTVAQNMGFALKIAGLAKSEIRERVVDAARLLDLERYLDRKPKELSGGQRQRVAMGRAIVRRPQVFLMDEPLSNLDAKLRVQTRNQIAGLQRRLETTTVYVTHDQVEAMTMGDRVAVLRDGVLQQCAAPRELYRNPVNTFVAEFIGSPAMNLLAAPVVDRCVALGDWSIPLPREISAATDELVIGVRPEHLDIGGSGIEMQIDVVEELGADAYLYGRITLGDNTFAQPIVARAGGQDPPARGSRVRLRPQPGHLHFFGVDGRRLR
;
A
#
# COMPACT_ATOMS: atom_id res chain seq x y z
N MET A 1 -11.45 13.62 -16.92
CA MET A 1 -10.51 12.88 -16.06
C MET A 1 -9.53 12.18 -16.97
N ALA A 2 -8.46 11.61 -16.50
CA ALA A 2 -7.42 11.13 -17.41
C ALA A 2 -6.73 9.86 -16.90
N VAL A 3 -6.44 8.93 -17.81
CA VAL A 3 -5.55 7.79 -17.56
C VAL A 3 -4.13 8.31 -17.33
N VAL A 4 -3.40 7.74 -16.37
CA VAL A 4 -1.97 7.98 -16.17
C VAL A 4 -1.21 6.72 -16.55
N THR A 5 -0.26 6.84 -17.48
CA THR A 5 0.57 5.72 -17.91
C THR A 5 2.04 5.99 -17.62
N PHE A 6 2.68 5.08 -16.93
CA PHE A 6 4.14 4.94 -16.92
C PHE A 6 4.51 3.92 -18.00
N ASP A 7 5.29 4.35 -18.99
CA ASP A 7 5.78 3.53 -20.08
C ASP A 7 7.31 3.39 -19.91
N GLN A 8 7.76 2.30 -19.31
CA GLN A 8 9.16 1.98 -18.99
C GLN A 8 9.89 3.13 -18.26
N ALA A 9 9.15 3.90 -17.45
CA ALA A 9 9.66 5.09 -16.81
C ALA A 9 10.77 4.79 -15.80
N THR A 10 11.93 5.42 -15.96
CA THR A 10 13.12 5.20 -15.15
C THR A 10 13.65 6.50 -14.56
N ARG A 11 14.05 6.47 -13.30
CA ARG A 11 14.75 7.56 -12.61
C ARG A 11 15.95 7.04 -11.85
N ARG A 12 17.13 7.62 -12.13
CA ARG A 12 18.38 7.32 -11.44
C ARG A 12 18.98 8.59 -10.87
N TYR A 13 19.28 8.59 -9.59
CA TYR A 13 20.01 9.71 -8.96
C TYR A 13 21.51 9.57 -9.16
N ALA A 14 22.21 10.70 -9.30
CA ALA A 14 23.67 10.72 -9.44
C ALA A 14 24.32 10.00 -8.24
N GLY A 15 25.28 9.11 -8.52
CA GLY A 15 25.98 8.33 -7.50
C GLY A 15 25.21 7.13 -6.93
N ALA A 16 23.96 6.89 -7.33
CA ALA A 16 23.22 5.72 -6.88
C ALA A 16 23.61 4.48 -7.71
N GLU A 17 23.86 3.34 -7.02
CA GLU A 17 24.15 2.06 -7.68
C GLU A 17 22.96 1.56 -8.51
N ARG A 18 21.73 1.78 -8.02
CA ARG A 18 20.48 1.34 -8.66
C ARG A 18 19.56 2.52 -8.96
N PRO A 19 18.71 2.41 -9.99
CA PRO A 19 17.66 3.39 -10.22
C PRO A 19 16.72 3.47 -9.00
N ALA A 20 16.24 4.67 -8.68
CA ALA A 20 15.18 4.84 -7.68
C ALA A 20 13.82 4.34 -8.22
N VAL A 21 13.63 4.42 -9.54
CA VAL A 21 12.53 3.79 -10.29
C VAL A 21 13.15 3.16 -11.52
N ASP A 22 12.93 1.86 -11.73
CA ASP A 22 13.53 1.08 -12.81
C ASP A 22 12.44 0.52 -13.74
N ARG A 23 12.34 1.07 -14.93
CA ARG A 23 11.44 0.65 -16.00
C ARG A 23 10.02 0.36 -15.50
N LEU A 24 9.46 1.32 -14.76
CA LEU A 24 8.11 1.20 -14.24
C LEU A 24 7.11 1.20 -15.39
N ASP A 25 6.35 0.11 -15.51
CA ASP A 25 5.18 -0.02 -16.35
C ASP A 25 3.94 -0.08 -15.47
N LEU A 26 3.11 0.94 -15.55
CA LEU A 26 1.88 1.02 -14.74
C LEU A 26 0.86 1.93 -15.43
N ASP A 27 -0.33 1.38 -15.65
CA ASP A 27 -1.50 2.15 -16.06
C ASP A 27 -2.43 2.37 -14.88
N VAL A 28 -2.83 3.62 -14.68
CA VAL A 28 -3.88 4.03 -13.75
C VAL A 28 -5.08 4.46 -14.58
N GLY A 29 -6.18 3.73 -14.46
CA GLY A 29 -7.40 3.96 -15.23
C GLY A 29 -8.07 5.32 -14.94
N ASP A 30 -8.94 5.75 -15.83
CA ASP A 30 -9.72 6.97 -15.62
C ASP A 30 -10.64 6.83 -14.39
N GLY A 31 -10.56 7.78 -13.46
CA GLY A 31 -11.28 7.75 -12.20
C GLY A 31 -10.79 6.71 -11.19
N GLU A 32 -9.75 5.93 -11.49
CA GLU A 32 -9.21 4.89 -10.63
C GLU A 32 -8.41 5.47 -9.46
N PHE A 33 -8.50 4.81 -8.30
CA PHE A 33 -7.69 5.08 -7.13
C PHE A 33 -6.58 4.03 -6.98
N VAL A 34 -5.37 4.34 -7.42
CA VAL A 34 -4.22 3.44 -7.27
C VAL A 34 -3.35 3.86 -6.10
N VAL A 35 -3.02 2.89 -5.23
CA VAL A 35 -2.13 3.10 -4.08
C VAL A 35 -0.78 2.47 -4.35
N LEU A 36 0.30 3.26 -4.24
CA LEU A 36 1.68 2.79 -4.31
C LEU A 36 2.17 2.44 -2.91
N VAL A 37 2.61 1.21 -2.70
CA VAL A 37 3.15 0.72 -1.42
C VAL A 37 4.48 0.01 -1.59
N GLY A 38 5.21 -0.13 -0.50
CA GLY A 38 6.48 -0.82 -0.45
C GLY A 38 7.36 -0.31 0.68
N PRO A 39 8.54 -0.91 0.93
CA PRO A 39 9.49 -0.48 1.93
C PRO A 39 9.97 0.96 1.73
N SER A 40 10.59 1.55 2.74
CA SER A 40 11.23 2.85 2.62
C SER A 40 12.30 2.82 1.54
N GLY A 41 12.35 3.84 0.69
CA GLY A 41 13.34 3.95 -0.40
C GLY A 41 13.02 3.13 -1.66
N CYS A 42 11.88 2.43 -1.77
CA CYS A 42 11.55 1.63 -2.95
C CYS A 42 11.04 2.41 -4.17
N GLY A 43 11.05 3.76 -4.15
CA GLY A 43 10.72 4.60 -5.30
C GLY A 43 9.30 5.20 -5.34
N LYS A 44 8.42 4.96 -4.35
CA LYS A 44 7.02 5.45 -4.34
C LYS A 44 6.90 6.96 -4.53
N THR A 45 7.50 7.75 -3.65
CA THR A 45 7.49 9.22 -3.71
C THR A 45 8.16 9.73 -4.98
N THR A 46 9.24 9.07 -5.43
CA THR A 46 9.90 9.40 -6.71
C THR A 46 8.93 9.20 -7.88
N SER A 47 8.24 8.05 -7.95
CA SER A 47 7.24 7.78 -8.99
C SER A 47 6.11 8.82 -8.98
N LEU A 48 5.59 9.17 -7.78
CA LEU A 48 4.57 10.20 -7.65
C LEU A 48 5.07 11.56 -8.15
N ARG A 49 6.30 11.96 -7.79
CA ARG A 49 6.91 13.22 -8.22
C ARG A 49 7.24 13.25 -9.71
N MET A 50 7.53 12.10 -10.32
CA MET A 50 7.70 12.00 -11.78
C MET A 50 6.39 12.33 -12.50
N ILE A 51 5.21 11.88 -12.03
CA ILE A 51 3.91 12.30 -12.60
C ILE A 51 3.72 13.81 -12.44
N ALA A 52 4.06 14.35 -11.26
CA ALA A 52 3.91 15.78 -10.98
C ALA A 52 4.89 16.68 -11.78
N GLY A 53 5.92 16.11 -12.43
CA GLY A 53 7.00 16.85 -13.07
C GLY A 53 7.98 17.49 -12.10
N LEU A 54 7.97 17.04 -10.84
CA LEU A 54 8.90 17.49 -9.78
C LEU A 54 10.19 16.67 -9.76
N GLU A 55 10.20 15.54 -10.45
CA GLU A 55 11.38 14.69 -10.72
C GLU A 55 11.44 14.40 -12.20
N THR A 56 12.65 14.42 -12.75
CA THR A 56 12.89 14.11 -14.16
C THR A 56 12.78 12.63 -14.45
N VAL A 57 12.38 12.27 -15.65
CA VAL A 57 12.40 10.91 -16.17
C VAL A 57 13.66 10.77 -17.03
N ASP A 58 14.56 9.84 -16.68
CA ASP A 58 15.82 9.68 -17.40
C ASP A 58 15.66 8.80 -18.65
N SER A 59 14.71 7.86 -18.64
CA SER A 59 14.29 7.08 -19.81
C SER A 59 12.85 6.60 -19.65
N GLY A 60 12.21 6.22 -20.76
CA GLY A 60 10.80 5.93 -20.79
C GLY A 60 9.94 7.19 -20.83
N ARG A 61 8.63 7.07 -20.55
CA ARG A 61 7.69 8.19 -20.68
C ARG A 61 6.64 8.17 -19.59
N ILE A 62 6.01 9.33 -19.36
CA ILE A 62 4.79 9.48 -18.58
C ILE A 62 3.73 10.16 -19.45
N LEU A 63 2.55 9.52 -19.53
CA LEU A 63 1.42 10.06 -20.27
C LEU A 63 0.28 10.37 -19.30
N ILE A 64 -0.42 11.49 -19.55
CA ILE A 64 -1.66 11.87 -18.86
C ILE A 64 -2.72 12.13 -19.93
N GLY A 65 -3.82 11.36 -19.89
CA GLY A 65 -4.87 11.41 -20.90
C GLY A 65 -4.35 11.11 -22.31
N GLY A 66 -3.35 10.23 -22.43
CA GLY A 66 -2.70 9.88 -23.70
C GLY A 66 -1.68 10.90 -24.21
N ARG A 67 -1.54 12.06 -23.56
CA ARG A 67 -0.53 13.08 -23.89
C ARG A 67 0.78 12.79 -23.17
N ASP A 68 1.88 12.76 -23.91
CA ASP A 68 3.22 12.66 -23.30
C ASP A 68 3.54 13.98 -22.58
N VAL A 69 3.74 13.87 -21.27
CA VAL A 69 4.05 14.99 -20.36
C VAL A 69 5.46 14.90 -19.78
N THR A 70 6.27 13.98 -20.27
CA THR A 70 7.59 13.67 -19.72
C THR A 70 8.48 14.89 -19.57
N GLY A 71 8.51 15.76 -20.59
CA GLY A 71 9.29 16.99 -20.59
C GLY A 71 8.54 18.25 -20.11
N ASP A 72 7.25 18.14 -19.76
CA ASP A 72 6.45 19.30 -19.39
C ASP A 72 6.78 19.80 -17.97
N ASP A 73 6.72 21.11 -17.79
CA ASP A 73 6.79 21.72 -16.45
C ASP A 73 5.60 21.29 -15.58
N PRO A 74 5.75 21.23 -14.22
CA PRO A 74 4.67 20.87 -13.32
C PRO A 74 3.37 21.66 -13.48
N LYS A 75 3.46 22.94 -13.85
CA LYS A 75 2.31 23.84 -14.06
C LYS A 75 1.43 23.46 -15.28
N ASP A 76 2.02 22.77 -16.26
CA ASP A 76 1.40 22.47 -17.56
C ASP A 76 0.82 21.03 -17.62
N ARG A 77 0.95 20.24 -16.53
CA ARG A 77 0.50 18.84 -16.45
C ARG A 77 -0.95 18.64 -15.97
N ASP A 78 -1.62 19.69 -15.54
CA ASP A 78 -2.98 19.66 -14.98
C ASP A 78 -3.16 18.61 -13.86
N VAL A 79 -2.20 18.54 -12.96
CA VAL A 79 -2.21 17.70 -11.78
C VAL A 79 -2.29 18.54 -10.50
N ALA A 80 -2.84 17.99 -9.44
CA ALA A 80 -2.78 18.60 -8.11
C ALA A 80 -2.13 17.63 -7.12
N MET A 81 -1.17 18.13 -6.32
CA MET A 81 -0.44 17.32 -5.36
C MET A 81 -0.71 17.78 -3.92
N VAL A 82 -1.00 16.80 -3.05
CA VAL A 82 -1.06 16.98 -1.60
C VAL A 82 0.22 16.39 -1.01
N PHE A 83 1.01 17.24 -0.36
CA PHE A 83 2.31 16.87 0.23
C PHE A 83 2.12 16.35 1.66
N GLN A 84 3.04 15.51 2.12
CA GLN A 84 3.10 14.95 3.47
C GLN A 84 3.03 16.01 4.59
N ASN A 85 3.65 17.16 4.39
CA ASN A 85 3.66 18.27 5.36
C ASN A 85 2.57 19.32 5.12
N TYR A 86 1.56 18.99 4.28
CA TYR A 86 0.44 19.84 3.87
C TYR A 86 0.83 21.10 3.09
N ALA A 87 2.04 21.62 3.24
CA ALA A 87 2.60 22.81 2.58
C ALA A 87 1.64 24.03 2.56
N LEU A 88 0.95 24.29 3.68
CA LEU A 88 0.05 25.44 3.82
C LEU A 88 0.83 26.73 4.05
N TYR A 89 0.33 27.83 3.46
CA TYR A 89 0.88 29.17 3.71
C TYR A 89 0.45 29.66 5.09
N PRO A 90 1.36 29.81 6.07
CA PRO A 90 1.00 30.02 7.48
C PRO A 90 0.39 31.40 7.75
N HIS A 91 0.67 32.38 6.91
CA HIS A 91 0.17 33.75 7.00
C HIS A 91 -1.20 33.96 6.35
N MET A 92 -1.66 33.03 5.53
CA MET A 92 -2.94 33.05 4.82
C MET A 92 -4.04 32.35 5.62
N THR A 93 -5.29 32.81 5.46
CA THR A 93 -6.47 32.10 5.98
C THR A 93 -6.73 30.81 5.19
N VAL A 94 -7.66 29.97 5.67
CA VAL A 94 -8.11 28.76 4.95
C VAL A 94 -8.63 29.14 3.56
N ALA A 95 -9.52 30.11 3.46
CA ALA A 95 -10.05 30.57 2.18
C ALA A 95 -8.95 31.06 1.23
N GLN A 96 -7.97 31.80 1.75
CA GLN A 96 -6.84 32.28 0.98
C GLN A 96 -5.92 31.14 0.52
N ASN A 97 -5.63 30.16 1.39
CA ASN A 97 -4.86 28.99 1.03
C ASN A 97 -5.52 28.20 -0.10
N MET A 98 -6.83 27.94 0.00
CA MET A 98 -7.58 27.22 -1.03
C MET A 98 -7.64 27.99 -2.35
N GLY A 99 -7.96 29.31 -2.30
CA GLY A 99 -8.13 30.12 -3.50
C GLY A 99 -6.84 30.62 -4.15
N PHE A 100 -5.66 30.40 -3.54
CA PHE A 100 -4.41 31.00 -3.99
C PHE A 100 -4.03 30.65 -5.43
N ALA A 101 -4.11 29.36 -5.79
CA ALA A 101 -3.79 28.90 -7.15
C ALA A 101 -4.72 29.51 -8.21
N LEU A 102 -6.03 29.64 -7.89
CA LEU A 102 -7.01 30.24 -8.78
C LEU A 102 -6.74 31.75 -8.98
N LYS A 103 -6.28 32.43 -7.90
CA LYS A 103 -5.87 33.84 -7.97
C LYS A 103 -4.68 34.06 -8.90
N ILE A 104 -3.66 33.16 -8.83
CA ILE A 104 -2.50 33.22 -9.73
C ILE A 104 -2.93 32.95 -11.17
N ALA A 105 -3.88 32.03 -11.40
CA ALA A 105 -4.45 31.76 -12.72
C ALA A 105 -5.34 32.90 -13.26
N GLY A 106 -5.53 33.99 -12.50
CA GLY A 106 -6.23 35.19 -12.97
C GLY A 106 -7.77 35.10 -12.94
N LEU A 107 -8.34 34.13 -12.22
CA LEU A 107 -9.79 33.98 -12.11
C LEU A 107 -10.42 35.17 -11.35
N ALA A 108 -11.68 35.48 -11.68
CA ALA A 108 -12.47 36.53 -11.01
C ALA A 108 -12.69 36.21 -9.51
N LYS A 109 -12.67 37.23 -8.65
CA LYS A 109 -12.84 37.04 -7.20
C LYS A 109 -14.16 36.33 -6.82
N SER A 110 -15.24 36.58 -7.57
CA SER A 110 -16.52 35.90 -7.39
C SER A 110 -16.42 34.40 -7.63
N GLU A 111 -15.80 34.00 -8.73
CA GLU A 111 -15.57 32.60 -9.10
C GLU A 111 -14.66 31.89 -8.09
N ILE A 112 -13.56 32.53 -7.66
CA ILE A 112 -12.69 32.00 -6.63
C ILE A 112 -13.48 31.73 -5.34
N ARG A 113 -14.32 32.69 -4.90
CA ARG A 113 -15.13 32.55 -3.70
C ARG A 113 -16.12 31.39 -3.83
N GLU A 114 -16.80 31.25 -4.95
CA GLU A 114 -17.74 30.16 -5.21
C GLU A 114 -17.05 28.81 -5.13
N ARG A 115 -15.95 28.59 -5.89
CA ARG A 115 -15.19 27.34 -5.87
C ARG A 115 -14.63 27.00 -4.48
N VAL A 116 -14.15 28.00 -3.73
CA VAL A 116 -13.65 27.82 -2.35
C VAL A 116 -14.77 27.40 -1.41
N VAL A 117 -15.95 28.02 -1.49
CA VAL A 117 -17.09 27.65 -0.64
C VAL A 117 -17.59 26.25 -0.96
N ASP A 118 -17.67 25.88 -2.24
CA ASP A 118 -18.08 24.54 -2.65
C ASP A 118 -17.09 23.46 -2.16
N ALA A 119 -15.79 23.69 -2.32
CA ALA A 119 -14.78 22.78 -1.80
C ALA A 119 -14.77 22.74 -0.26
N ALA A 120 -15.01 23.88 0.41
CA ALA A 120 -15.11 23.93 1.86
C ALA A 120 -16.32 23.13 2.38
N ARG A 121 -17.44 23.18 1.69
CA ARG A 121 -18.64 22.39 2.01
C ARG A 121 -18.37 20.89 1.87
N LEU A 122 -17.70 20.46 0.79
CA LEU A 122 -17.31 19.06 0.58
C LEU A 122 -16.40 18.50 1.68
N LEU A 123 -15.65 19.39 2.34
CA LEU A 123 -14.61 19.05 3.33
C LEU A 123 -14.98 19.45 4.78
N ASP A 124 -16.20 19.91 5.04
CA ASP A 124 -16.66 20.42 6.35
C ASP A 124 -15.76 21.53 6.91
N LEU A 125 -15.32 22.46 6.04
CA LEU A 125 -14.41 23.55 6.38
C LEU A 125 -15.08 24.93 6.41
N GLU A 126 -16.37 25.05 6.09
CA GLU A 126 -17.09 26.35 5.96
C GLU A 126 -16.87 27.27 7.15
N ARG A 127 -17.00 26.73 8.39
CA ARG A 127 -16.80 27.49 9.65
C ARG A 127 -15.36 27.87 9.95
N TYR A 128 -14.40 27.42 9.15
CA TYR A 128 -12.97 27.65 9.37
C TYR A 128 -12.33 28.54 8.30
N LEU A 129 -13.10 29.02 7.32
CA LEU A 129 -12.59 29.76 6.15
C LEU A 129 -11.73 30.97 6.52
N ASP A 130 -12.06 31.67 7.62
CA ASP A 130 -11.33 32.85 8.09
C ASP A 130 -10.19 32.55 9.04
N ARG A 131 -10.01 31.29 9.46
CA ARG A 131 -8.93 30.88 10.37
C ARG A 131 -7.59 30.71 9.63
N LYS A 132 -6.49 30.82 10.37
CA LYS A 132 -5.14 30.54 9.89
C LYS A 132 -4.73 29.11 10.25
N PRO A 133 -3.76 28.49 9.55
CA PRO A 133 -3.31 27.12 9.79
C PRO A 133 -2.92 26.81 11.24
N LYS A 134 -2.36 27.75 11.97
CA LYS A 134 -1.98 27.59 13.39
C LYS A 134 -3.18 27.34 14.33
N GLU A 135 -4.37 27.73 13.91
CA GLU A 135 -5.63 27.63 14.68
C GLU A 135 -6.41 26.35 14.36
N LEU A 136 -5.82 25.45 13.55
CA LEU A 136 -6.44 24.24 13.05
C LEU A 136 -5.79 22.97 13.65
N SER A 137 -6.60 21.93 13.84
CA SER A 137 -6.07 20.60 14.15
C SER A 137 -5.33 19.99 12.94
N GLY A 138 -4.58 18.90 13.16
CA GLY A 138 -3.88 18.18 12.07
C GLY A 138 -4.81 17.77 10.93
N GLY A 139 -5.94 17.13 11.23
CA GLY A 139 -6.92 16.73 10.23
C GLY A 139 -7.61 17.91 9.53
N GLN A 140 -7.78 19.04 10.22
CA GLN A 140 -8.29 20.25 9.57
C GLN A 140 -7.28 20.83 8.60
N ARG A 141 -5.98 20.89 8.97
CA ARG A 141 -4.90 21.32 8.06
C ARG A 141 -4.82 20.44 6.81
N GLN A 142 -4.93 19.14 7.00
CA GLN A 142 -4.96 18.20 5.88
C GLN A 142 -6.15 18.46 4.94
N ARG A 143 -7.36 18.63 5.48
CA ARG A 143 -8.55 18.96 4.67
C ARG A 143 -8.36 20.29 3.91
N VAL A 144 -7.70 21.29 4.49
CA VAL A 144 -7.35 22.52 3.78
C VAL A 144 -6.39 22.24 2.60
N ALA A 145 -5.38 21.39 2.80
CA ALA A 145 -4.47 20.99 1.72
C ALA A 145 -5.21 20.27 0.58
N MET A 146 -6.15 19.38 0.92
CA MET A 146 -7.04 18.75 -0.06
C MET A 146 -7.92 19.77 -0.77
N GLY A 147 -8.53 20.71 -0.03
CA GLY A 147 -9.33 21.79 -0.60
C GLY A 147 -8.58 22.64 -1.61
N ARG A 148 -7.31 22.95 -1.31
CA ARG A 148 -6.40 23.64 -2.24
C ARG A 148 -6.19 22.87 -3.57
N ALA A 149 -6.19 21.54 -3.50
CA ALA A 149 -6.09 20.70 -4.67
C ALA A 149 -7.43 20.63 -5.44
N ILE A 150 -8.54 20.44 -4.74
CA ILE A 150 -9.89 20.26 -5.31
C ILE A 150 -10.38 21.49 -6.08
N VAL A 151 -10.15 22.70 -5.57
CA VAL A 151 -10.62 23.94 -6.22
C VAL A 151 -10.09 24.12 -7.64
N ARG A 152 -8.96 23.49 -7.99
CA ARG A 152 -8.36 23.50 -9.32
C ARG A 152 -9.10 22.62 -10.32
N ARG A 153 -9.87 21.63 -9.85
CA ARG A 153 -10.52 20.59 -10.67
C ARG A 153 -9.50 19.88 -11.57
N PRO A 154 -8.42 19.33 -11.03
CA PRO A 154 -7.35 18.74 -11.83
C PRO A 154 -7.81 17.44 -12.49
N GLN A 155 -7.12 17.01 -13.56
CA GLN A 155 -7.35 15.70 -14.17
C GLN A 155 -6.86 14.56 -13.28
N VAL A 156 -5.80 14.77 -12.49
CA VAL A 156 -5.18 13.75 -11.64
C VAL A 156 -4.87 14.32 -10.24
N PHE A 157 -5.25 13.58 -9.21
CA PHE A 157 -4.83 13.82 -7.83
C PHE A 157 -3.62 12.98 -7.45
N LEU A 158 -2.62 13.62 -6.87
CA LEU A 158 -1.41 12.98 -6.34
C LEU A 158 -1.33 13.23 -4.84
N MET A 159 -1.18 12.17 -4.04
CA MET A 159 -1.13 12.26 -2.58
C MET A 159 0.11 11.56 -2.03
N ASP A 160 1.03 12.33 -1.43
CA ASP A 160 2.29 11.83 -0.87
C ASP A 160 2.14 11.68 0.66
N GLU A 161 1.86 10.50 1.15
CA GLU A 161 1.70 10.13 2.57
C GLU A 161 0.86 11.11 3.40
N PRO A 162 -0.35 11.50 2.96
CA PRO A 162 -1.08 12.60 3.57
C PRO A 162 -1.56 12.31 5.00
N LEU A 163 -1.58 11.05 5.46
CA LEU A 163 -2.05 10.63 6.77
C LEU A 163 -0.94 10.36 7.78
N SER A 164 0.34 10.40 7.37
CA SER A 164 1.49 10.01 8.21
C SER A 164 1.62 10.81 9.51
N ASN A 165 1.22 12.08 9.50
CA ASN A 165 1.34 13.01 10.63
C ASN A 165 0.09 13.05 11.54
N LEU A 166 -0.84 12.10 11.42
CA LEU A 166 -2.07 12.03 12.20
C LEU A 166 -2.00 10.92 13.26
N ASP A 167 -2.64 11.16 14.41
CA ASP A 167 -2.90 10.11 15.40
C ASP A 167 -3.80 9.00 14.84
N ALA A 168 -3.80 7.81 15.47
CA ALA A 168 -4.49 6.63 14.97
C ALA A 168 -6.00 6.85 14.77
N LYS A 169 -6.69 7.53 15.69
CA LYS A 169 -8.14 7.79 15.61
C LYS A 169 -8.45 8.72 14.45
N LEU A 170 -7.71 9.80 14.33
CA LEU A 170 -7.90 10.80 13.29
C LEU A 170 -7.53 10.22 11.90
N ARG A 171 -6.51 9.34 11.84
CA ARG A 171 -6.11 8.64 10.63
C ARG A 171 -7.26 7.79 10.06
N VAL A 172 -7.94 6.99 10.90
CA VAL A 172 -9.10 6.19 10.47
C VAL A 172 -10.23 7.07 9.93
N GLN A 173 -10.56 8.15 10.62
CA GLN A 173 -11.62 9.07 10.18
C GLN A 173 -11.28 9.73 8.85
N THR A 174 -10.06 10.24 8.72
CA THR A 174 -9.62 10.96 7.52
C THR A 174 -9.45 10.03 6.32
N ARG A 175 -8.99 8.80 6.53
CA ARG A 175 -8.96 7.76 5.51
C ARG A 175 -10.33 7.55 4.87
N ASN A 176 -11.37 7.36 5.69
CA ASN A 176 -12.74 7.19 5.20
C ASN A 176 -13.25 8.43 4.46
N GLN A 177 -12.87 9.63 4.91
CA GLN A 177 -13.23 10.88 4.24
C GLN A 177 -12.54 11.00 2.86
N ILE A 178 -11.26 10.66 2.75
CA ILE A 178 -10.53 10.67 1.46
C ILE A 178 -11.17 9.69 0.48
N ALA A 179 -11.40 8.44 0.90
CA ALA A 179 -12.04 7.44 0.05
C ALA A 179 -13.45 7.87 -0.41
N GLY A 180 -14.26 8.43 0.50
CA GLY A 180 -15.59 8.96 0.17
C GLY A 180 -15.54 10.18 -0.75
N LEU A 181 -14.53 11.02 -0.60
CA LEU A 181 -14.33 12.21 -1.45
C LEU A 181 -13.94 11.80 -2.88
N GLN A 182 -12.96 10.91 -3.02
CA GLN A 182 -12.51 10.43 -4.33
C GLN A 182 -13.67 9.82 -5.12
N ARG A 183 -14.50 8.97 -4.49
CA ARG A 183 -15.69 8.40 -5.12
C ARG A 183 -16.70 9.45 -5.61
N ARG A 184 -16.81 10.60 -4.92
CA ARG A 184 -17.71 11.69 -5.33
C ARG A 184 -17.13 12.54 -6.45
N LEU A 185 -15.79 12.68 -6.48
CA LEU A 185 -15.09 13.47 -7.48
C LEU A 185 -14.77 12.66 -8.74
N GLU A 186 -14.75 11.31 -8.61
CA GLU A 186 -14.36 10.36 -9.67
C GLU A 186 -13.01 10.68 -10.33
N THR A 187 -12.17 11.50 -9.68
CA THR A 187 -10.88 11.95 -10.22
C THR A 187 -9.84 10.86 -10.08
N THR A 188 -9.10 10.59 -11.15
CA THR A 188 -7.95 9.67 -11.14
C THR A 188 -6.98 10.04 -10.04
N THR A 189 -6.64 9.08 -9.17
CA THR A 189 -5.87 9.34 -7.95
C THR A 189 -4.70 8.38 -7.82
N VAL A 190 -3.51 8.92 -7.60
CA VAL A 190 -2.33 8.14 -7.20
C VAL A 190 -1.95 8.53 -5.78
N TYR A 191 -1.96 7.55 -4.89
CA TYR A 191 -1.74 7.72 -3.47
C TYR A 191 -0.51 6.94 -3.01
N VAL A 192 0.39 7.57 -2.28
CA VAL A 192 1.56 6.92 -1.67
C VAL A 192 1.33 6.74 -0.19
N THR A 193 1.60 5.56 0.32
CA THR A 193 1.62 5.26 1.75
C THR A 193 2.62 4.17 2.09
N HIS A 194 3.03 4.10 3.36
CA HIS A 194 3.71 2.95 3.94
C HIS A 194 2.76 2.10 4.82
N ASP A 195 1.51 2.53 5.01
CA ASP A 195 0.50 1.84 5.81
C ASP A 195 -0.30 0.88 4.92
N GLN A 196 -0.17 -0.43 5.21
CA GLN A 196 -0.87 -1.47 4.46
C GLN A 196 -2.40 -1.39 4.62
N VAL A 197 -2.88 -0.96 5.81
CA VAL A 197 -4.33 -0.84 6.05
C VAL A 197 -4.93 0.24 5.18
N GLU A 198 -4.21 1.36 4.98
CA GLU A 198 -4.62 2.39 4.04
C GLU A 198 -4.73 1.83 2.62
N ALA A 199 -3.67 1.15 2.16
CA ALA A 199 -3.63 0.58 0.83
C ALA A 199 -4.76 -0.43 0.58
N MET A 200 -4.95 -1.35 1.50
CA MET A 200 -5.93 -2.43 1.38
C MET A 200 -7.39 -1.96 1.51
N THR A 201 -7.63 -0.75 2.05
CA THR A 201 -8.99 -0.25 2.31
C THR A 201 -9.43 0.90 1.42
N MET A 202 -8.49 1.61 0.77
CA MET A 202 -8.81 2.81 -0.02
C MET A 202 -8.67 2.58 -1.52
N GLY A 203 -7.65 1.84 -1.95
CA GLY A 203 -7.33 1.67 -3.36
C GLY A 203 -8.26 0.71 -4.08
N ASP A 204 -8.62 1.05 -5.32
CA ASP A 204 -9.19 0.09 -6.26
C ASP A 204 -8.14 -0.95 -6.66
N ARG A 205 -6.90 -0.48 -6.88
CA ARG A 205 -5.72 -1.32 -7.04
C ARG A 205 -4.57 -0.83 -6.18
N VAL A 206 -3.70 -1.76 -5.81
CA VAL A 206 -2.48 -1.50 -5.05
C VAL A 206 -1.28 -1.97 -5.86
N ALA A 207 -0.34 -1.07 -6.08
CA ALA A 207 0.93 -1.34 -6.75
C ALA A 207 2.02 -1.51 -5.70
N VAL A 208 2.56 -2.72 -5.58
CA VAL A 208 3.61 -3.08 -4.64
C VAL A 208 4.96 -2.90 -5.30
N LEU A 209 5.79 -1.99 -4.77
CA LEU A 209 7.14 -1.71 -5.27
C LEU A 209 8.21 -2.27 -4.33
N ARG A 210 9.31 -2.75 -4.93
CA ARG A 210 10.53 -3.14 -4.23
C ARG A 210 11.75 -2.72 -5.05
N ASP A 211 12.69 -2.02 -4.44
CA ASP A 211 13.96 -1.62 -5.07
C ASP A 211 13.79 -0.93 -6.44
N GLY A 212 12.79 -0.05 -6.56
CA GLY A 212 12.47 0.68 -7.79
C GLY A 212 11.63 -0.10 -8.80
N VAL A 213 11.34 -1.38 -8.56
CA VAL A 213 10.65 -2.28 -9.50
C VAL A 213 9.24 -2.61 -9.01
N LEU A 214 8.25 -2.55 -9.91
CA LEU A 214 6.90 -3.01 -9.65
C LEU A 214 6.89 -4.54 -9.52
N GLN A 215 6.44 -5.03 -8.37
CA GLN A 215 6.32 -6.46 -8.11
C GLN A 215 4.96 -7.01 -8.53
N GLN A 216 3.91 -6.31 -8.16
CA GLN A 216 2.53 -6.67 -8.50
C GLN A 216 1.62 -5.44 -8.39
N CYS A 217 0.66 -5.33 -9.30
CA CYS A 217 -0.43 -4.35 -9.20
C CYS A 217 -1.77 -5.07 -9.42
N ALA A 218 -2.62 -5.09 -8.39
CA ALA A 218 -3.92 -5.77 -8.44
C ALA A 218 -4.88 -5.20 -7.39
N ALA A 219 -6.17 -5.61 -7.45
CA ALA A 219 -7.12 -5.31 -6.39
C ALA A 219 -6.62 -5.86 -5.03
N PRO A 220 -6.90 -5.18 -3.90
CA PRO A 220 -6.42 -5.58 -2.57
C PRO A 220 -6.65 -7.05 -2.25
N ARG A 221 -7.87 -7.55 -2.50
CA ARG A 221 -8.22 -8.95 -2.25
C ARG A 221 -7.40 -9.93 -3.10
N GLU A 222 -7.06 -9.56 -4.32
CA GLU A 222 -6.24 -10.38 -5.22
C GLU A 222 -4.78 -10.43 -4.76
N LEU A 223 -4.19 -9.30 -4.36
CA LEU A 223 -2.85 -9.26 -3.77
C LEU A 223 -2.72 -10.17 -2.55
N TYR A 224 -3.74 -10.16 -1.69
CA TYR A 224 -3.76 -10.96 -0.48
C TYR A 224 -3.88 -12.47 -0.78
N ARG A 225 -4.78 -12.83 -1.71
CA ARG A 225 -5.07 -14.23 -2.06
C ARG A 225 -4.08 -14.82 -3.04
N ASN A 226 -3.54 -14.03 -3.94
CA ASN A 226 -2.73 -14.49 -5.06
C ASN A 226 -1.44 -13.67 -5.21
N PRO A 227 -0.56 -13.65 -4.18
CA PRO A 227 0.73 -12.99 -4.30
C PRO A 227 1.58 -13.69 -5.38
N VAL A 228 2.25 -12.90 -6.23
CA VAL A 228 3.05 -13.44 -7.35
C VAL A 228 4.42 -13.93 -6.91
N ASN A 229 4.88 -13.51 -5.73
CA ASN A 229 6.17 -13.93 -5.19
C ASN A 229 6.15 -13.86 -3.65
N THR A 230 7.20 -14.41 -3.02
CA THR A 230 7.37 -14.42 -1.57
C THR A 230 7.42 -13.03 -0.95
N PHE A 231 8.02 -12.05 -1.66
CA PHE A 231 8.07 -10.67 -1.18
C PHE A 231 6.67 -10.07 -1.03
N VAL A 232 5.80 -10.21 -2.05
CA VAL A 232 4.42 -9.71 -1.95
C VAL A 232 3.63 -10.47 -0.89
N ALA A 233 3.84 -11.80 -0.78
CA ALA A 233 3.20 -12.64 0.22
C ALA A 233 3.51 -12.20 1.67
N GLU A 234 4.78 -11.86 1.93
CA GLU A 234 5.28 -11.39 3.22
C GLU A 234 4.90 -9.92 3.46
N PHE A 235 5.01 -9.07 2.44
CA PHE A 235 4.75 -7.65 2.58
C PHE A 235 3.26 -7.35 2.76
N ILE A 236 2.33 -8.11 2.13
CA ILE A 236 0.88 -7.89 2.20
C ILE A 236 0.25 -8.78 3.28
N GLY A 237 -0.21 -8.15 4.36
CA GLY A 237 -0.84 -8.78 5.52
C GLY A 237 -0.11 -8.48 6.82
N SER A 238 -0.87 -8.35 7.89
CA SER A 238 -0.35 -8.16 9.25
C SER A 238 -1.15 -9.05 10.22
N PRO A 239 -0.51 -10.09 10.77
CA PRO A 239 0.87 -10.53 10.54
C PRO A 239 1.17 -11.01 9.11
N ALA A 240 2.45 -11.10 8.77
CA ALA A 240 2.92 -11.58 7.47
C ALA A 240 2.58 -13.06 7.21
N MET A 241 2.60 -13.48 5.94
CA MET A 241 2.51 -14.90 5.59
C MET A 241 3.70 -15.67 6.14
N ASN A 242 3.46 -16.82 6.77
CA ASN A 242 4.53 -17.75 7.12
C ASN A 242 5.10 -18.36 5.85
N LEU A 243 6.42 -18.33 5.70
CA LEU A 243 7.15 -18.90 4.57
C LEU A 243 8.09 -20.00 5.08
N LEU A 244 7.88 -21.22 4.64
CA LEU A 244 8.61 -22.42 5.09
C LEU A 244 9.30 -23.08 3.92
N ALA A 245 10.63 -23.09 3.90
CA ALA A 245 11.39 -23.87 2.96
C ALA A 245 11.30 -25.35 3.31
N ALA A 246 11.04 -26.20 2.34
CA ALA A 246 10.94 -27.64 2.55
C ALA A 246 11.31 -28.43 1.29
N PRO A 247 11.97 -29.60 1.46
CA PRO A 247 12.30 -30.48 0.36
C PRO A 247 11.04 -31.16 -0.20
N VAL A 248 11.09 -31.46 -1.50
CA VAL A 248 10.07 -32.25 -2.20
C VAL A 248 10.57 -33.71 -2.26
N VAL A 249 9.84 -34.62 -1.64
CA VAL A 249 10.16 -36.06 -1.65
C VAL A 249 8.90 -36.82 -2.06
N ASP A 250 9.02 -37.74 -3.00
CA ASP A 250 7.90 -38.57 -3.50
C ASP A 250 6.65 -37.75 -3.86
N ARG A 251 6.84 -36.60 -4.48
CA ARG A 251 5.77 -35.63 -4.84
C ARG A 251 4.98 -35.06 -3.67
N CYS A 252 5.58 -35.10 -2.49
CA CYS A 252 5.01 -34.53 -1.28
C CYS A 252 6.03 -33.59 -0.61
N VAL A 253 5.53 -32.69 0.20
CA VAL A 253 6.32 -31.95 1.18
C VAL A 253 5.93 -32.40 2.57
N ALA A 254 6.91 -32.81 3.37
CA ALA A 254 6.71 -33.20 4.76
C ALA A 254 6.94 -32.00 5.69
N LEU A 255 5.94 -31.68 6.50
CA LEU A 255 6.01 -30.69 7.57
C LEU A 255 5.62 -31.37 8.90
N GLY A 256 6.60 -31.86 9.64
CA GLY A 256 6.37 -32.69 10.82
C GLY A 256 5.63 -33.98 10.45
N ASP A 257 4.56 -34.29 11.18
CA ASP A 257 3.71 -35.47 10.93
C ASP A 257 2.75 -35.27 9.73
N TRP A 258 2.82 -34.14 9.05
CA TRP A 258 1.90 -33.78 7.99
C TRP A 258 2.58 -33.78 6.61
N SER A 259 2.05 -34.60 5.71
CA SER A 259 2.52 -34.70 4.32
C SER A 259 1.55 -33.96 3.40
N ILE A 260 2.07 -33.01 2.63
CA ILE A 260 1.33 -32.21 1.67
C ILE A 260 1.58 -32.80 0.28
N PRO A 261 0.59 -33.42 -0.38
CA PRO A 261 0.73 -33.85 -1.76
C PRO A 261 0.78 -32.61 -2.68
N LEU A 262 1.75 -32.61 -3.59
CA LEU A 262 1.93 -31.53 -4.56
C LEU A 262 1.24 -31.86 -5.89
N PRO A 263 0.68 -30.85 -6.59
CA PRO A 263 0.32 -30.96 -8.00
C PRO A 263 1.52 -31.49 -8.83
N ARG A 264 1.21 -32.25 -9.88
CA ARG A 264 2.23 -32.92 -10.70
C ARG A 264 3.19 -31.92 -11.34
N GLU A 265 2.66 -30.78 -11.75
CA GLU A 265 3.38 -29.69 -12.39
C GLU A 265 4.41 -29.08 -11.44
N ILE A 266 4.05 -28.91 -10.18
CA ILE A 266 4.94 -28.35 -9.13
C ILE A 266 6.02 -29.38 -8.75
N SER A 267 5.61 -30.63 -8.50
CA SER A 267 6.55 -31.67 -8.05
C SER A 267 7.58 -32.09 -9.11
N ALA A 268 7.29 -31.84 -10.40
CA ALA A 268 8.21 -32.07 -11.50
C ALA A 268 9.19 -30.91 -11.75
N ALA A 269 8.92 -29.75 -11.18
CA ALA A 269 9.66 -28.50 -11.44
C ALA A 269 10.80 -28.23 -10.46
N THR A 270 10.78 -28.84 -9.25
CA THR A 270 11.77 -28.52 -8.20
C THR A 270 11.88 -29.61 -7.15
N ASP A 271 13.09 -29.75 -6.59
CA ASP A 271 13.39 -30.64 -5.45
C ASP A 271 13.26 -29.92 -4.09
N GLU A 272 13.10 -28.61 -4.12
CA GLU A 272 12.89 -27.77 -2.94
C GLU A 272 11.93 -26.63 -3.28
N LEU A 273 11.04 -26.26 -2.34
CA LEU A 273 10.13 -25.14 -2.50
C LEU A 273 9.89 -24.42 -1.18
N VAL A 274 9.27 -23.23 -1.28
CA VAL A 274 8.80 -22.47 -0.13
C VAL A 274 7.29 -22.59 -0.06
N ILE A 275 6.76 -23.09 1.07
CA ILE A 275 5.33 -23.11 1.36
C ILE A 275 4.95 -21.84 2.08
N GLY A 276 3.94 -21.14 1.55
CA GLY A 276 3.33 -19.99 2.19
C GLY A 276 1.99 -20.35 2.84
N VAL A 277 1.79 -19.96 4.09
CA VAL A 277 0.51 -20.11 4.79
C VAL A 277 0.22 -18.88 5.66
N ARG A 278 -0.99 -18.34 5.56
CA ARG A 278 -1.41 -17.20 6.38
C ARG A 278 -1.67 -17.64 7.84
N PRO A 279 -1.41 -16.77 8.84
CA PRO A 279 -1.65 -17.07 10.25
C PRO A 279 -3.07 -17.58 10.56
N GLU A 280 -4.08 -17.03 9.90
CA GLU A 280 -5.49 -17.39 10.05
C GLU A 280 -5.87 -18.72 9.39
N HIS A 281 -4.99 -19.28 8.55
CA HIS A 281 -5.18 -20.57 7.90
C HIS A 281 -4.37 -21.71 8.56
N LEU A 282 -3.91 -21.48 9.78
CA LEU A 282 -3.30 -22.48 10.65
C LEU A 282 -4.27 -22.83 11.77
N ASP A 283 -4.88 -24.03 11.69
CA ASP A 283 -5.73 -24.54 12.76
C ASP A 283 -4.85 -25.04 13.91
N ILE A 284 -5.23 -24.69 15.13
CA ILE A 284 -4.59 -25.18 16.36
C ILE A 284 -5.33 -26.45 16.80
N GLY A 285 -4.65 -27.60 16.85
CA GLY A 285 -5.31 -28.86 17.12
C GLY A 285 -4.38 -30.02 17.44
N GLY A 286 -4.94 -31.25 17.43
CA GLY A 286 -4.27 -32.47 17.91
C GLY A 286 -3.21 -33.08 16.98
N SER A 287 -3.08 -32.63 15.72
CA SER A 287 -2.12 -33.18 14.73
C SER A 287 -1.51 -32.07 13.90
N GLY A 288 -0.32 -32.27 13.36
CA GLY A 288 0.39 -31.33 12.49
C GLY A 288 1.76 -30.95 13.02
N ILE A 289 2.23 -29.76 12.65
CA ILE A 289 3.54 -29.23 13.02
C ILE A 289 3.55 -28.81 14.48
N GLU A 290 4.47 -29.34 15.28
CA GLU A 290 4.64 -28.90 16.65
C GLU A 290 5.30 -27.51 16.69
N MET A 291 4.69 -26.58 17.41
CA MET A 291 5.19 -25.23 17.66
C MET A 291 5.29 -24.97 19.15
N GLN A 292 6.44 -24.51 19.63
CA GLN A 292 6.62 -23.97 20.96
C GLN A 292 6.31 -22.47 20.93
N ILE A 293 5.40 -22.01 21.79
CA ILE A 293 4.98 -20.61 21.86
C ILE A 293 6.01 -19.78 22.63
N ASP A 294 6.59 -18.79 21.96
CA ASP A 294 7.53 -17.85 22.57
C ASP A 294 6.83 -16.57 23.05
N VAL A 295 5.84 -16.07 22.28
CA VAL A 295 5.08 -14.85 22.58
C VAL A 295 3.62 -15.03 22.22
N VAL A 296 2.73 -14.49 23.04
CA VAL A 296 1.28 -14.36 22.76
C VAL A 296 0.96 -12.87 22.72
N GLU A 297 0.44 -12.41 21.59
CA GLU A 297 -0.06 -11.06 21.41
C GLU A 297 -1.59 -11.06 21.45
N GLU A 298 -2.17 -10.58 22.55
CA GLU A 298 -3.61 -10.55 22.76
C GLU A 298 -4.19 -9.21 22.29
N LEU A 299 -5.09 -9.26 21.32
CA LEU A 299 -5.77 -8.09 20.73
C LEU A 299 -7.27 -8.05 21.07
N GLY A 300 -7.68 -8.71 22.14
CA GLY A 300 -9.06 -8.79 22.59
C GLY A 300 -9.85 -9.88 21.88
N ALA A 301 -10.40 -9.64 20.69
CA ALA A 301 -11.16 -10.66 19.96
C ALA A 301 -10.28 -11.76 19.35
N ASP A 302 -9.04 -11.45 19.03
CA ASP A 302 -8.04 -12.33 18.43
C ASP A 302 -6.78 -12.35 19.27
N ALA A 303 -6.02 -13.45 19.18
CA ALA A 303 -4.64 -13.52 19.65
C ALA A 303 -3.74 -14.07 18.54
N TYR A 304 -2.48 -13.62 18.53
CA TYR A 304 -1.45 -14.16 17.65
C TYR A 304 -0.38 -14.86 18.48
N LEU A 305 -0.13 -16.11 18.11
CA LEU A 305 0.86 -16.99 18.74
C LEU A 305 2.12 -16.95 17.88
N TYR A 306 3.19 -16.38 18.39
CA TYR A 306 4.52 -16.41 17.77
C TYR A 306 5.31 -17.52 18.42
N GLY A 307 5.89 -18.40 17.62
CA GLY A 307 6.65 -19.53 18.13
C GLY A 307 7.64 -20.08 17.13
N ARG A 308 8.32 -21.15 17.53
CA ARG A 308 9.29 -21.87 16.72
C ARG A 308 8.77 -23.27 16.46
N ILE A 309 8.92 -23.70 15.19
CA ILE A 309 8.63 -25.08 14.82
C ILE A 309 9.90 -25.91 14.82
N THR A 310 9.74 -27.21 15.18
CA THR A 310 10.78 -28.21 15.07
C THR A 310 10.34 -29.26 14.05
N LEU A 311 11.13 -29.46 13.02
CA LEU A 311 10.92 -30.49 12.01
C LEU A 311 12.10 -31.46 12.06
N GLY A 312 11.88 -32.66 12.67
CA GLY A 312 12.95 -33.60 12.97
C GLY A 312 14.00 -32.95 13.88
N ASP A 313 15.29 -33.08 13.52
CA ASP A 313 16.39 -32.45 14.26
C ASP A 313 16.60 -30.95 13.91
N ASN A 314 15.83 -30.42 12.96
CA ASN A 314 15.97 -29.04 12.50
C ASN A 314 14.92 -28.13 13.16
N THR A 315 15.39 -27.09 13.85
CA THR A 315 14.55 -25.96 14.29
C THR A 315 14.62 -24.86 13.25
N PHE A 316 13.48 -24.45 12.72
CA PHE A 316 13.43 -23.29 11.80
C PHE A 316 13.81 -22.01 12.54
N ALA A 317 14.74 -21.25 11.96
CA ALA A 317 15.25 -20.00 12.55
C ALA A 317 14.21 -18.87 12.57
N GLN A 318 13.15 -18.94 11.72
CA GLN A 318 12.12 -17.93 11.64
C GLN A 318 10.92 -18.31 12.53
N PRO A 319 10.37 -17.35 13.28
CA PRO A 319 9.16 -17.56 14.05
C PRO A 319 7.98 -17.82 13.11
N ILE A 320 7.14 -18.78 13.47
CA ILE A 320 5.83 -19.00 12.84
C ILE A 320 4.77 -18.28 13.65
N VAL A 321 3.80 -17.73 12.94
CA VAL A 321 2.67 -17.03 13.54
C VAL A 321 1.39 -17.79 13.23
N ALA A 322 0.61 -18.09 14.27
CA ALA A 322 -0.73 -18.65 14.13
C ALA A 322 -1.76 -17.72 14.79
N ARG A 323 -2.96 -17.62 14.23
CA ARG A 323 -4.07 -16.91 14.85
C ARG A 323 -4.87 -17.85 15.77
N ALA A 324 -5.16 -17.39 16.98
CA ALA A 324 -6.03 -18.05 17.95
C ALA A 324 -7.21 -17.15 18.32
N GLY A 325 -8.25 -17.72 18.90
CA GLY A 325 -9.32 -16.95 19.54
C GLY A 325 -8.79 -16.20 20.78
N GLY A 326 -9.23 -14.95 20.98
CA GLY A 326 -8.73 -14.11 22.08
C GLY A 326 -9.28 -14.44 23.47
N GLN A 327 -10.31 -15.32 23.58
CA GLN A 327 -10.93 -15.59 24.90
C GLN A 327 -10.10 -16.49 25.81
N ASP A 328 -9.34 -17.43 25.25
CA ASP A 328 -8.47 -18.33 26.00
C ASP A 328 -7.31 -18.83 25.13
N PRO A 329 -6.38 -17.95 24.77
CA PRO A 329 -5.26 -18.35 23.93
C PRO A 329 -4.30 -19.26 24.70
N PRO A 330 -3.63 -20.22 24.00
CA PRO A 330 -2.61 -21.05 24.61
C PRO A 330 -1.49 -20.22 25.27
N ALA A 331 -1.07 -20.58 26.45
CA ALA A 331 -0.11 -19.81 27.24
C ALA A 331 1.30 -19.81 26.62
N ARG A 332 2.07 -18.75 26.87
CA ARG A 332 3.50 -18.69 26.57
C ARG A 332 4.25 -19.89 27.15
N GLY A 333 5.16 -20.48 26.38
CA GLY A 333 5.95 -21.64 26.75
C GLY A 333 5.24 -22.97 26.52
N SER A 334 3.93 -22.98 26.25
CA SER A 334 3.22 -24.22 25.90
C SER A 334 3.55 -24.67 24.47
N ARG A 335 3.24 -25.94 24.19
CA ARG A 335 3.37 -26.52 22.85
C ARG A 335 1.99 -26.71 22.26
N VAL A 336 1.85 -26.33 21.00
CA VAL A 336 0.64 -26.51 20.19
C VAL A 336 0.98 -27.25 18.92
N ARG A 337 0.01 -27.89 18.31
CA ARG A 337 0.15 -28.46 16.96
C ARG A 337 -0.65 -27.63 15.99
N LEU A 338 0.00 -27.27 14.88
CA LEU A 338 -0.54 -26.43 13.82
C LEU A 338 -0.80 -27.26 12.58
N ARG A 339 -2.01 -27.18 12.06
CA ARG A 339 -2.39 -27.82 10.81
C ARG A 339 -2.84 -26.77 9.79
N PRO A 340 -2.14 -26.64 8.68
CA PRO A 340 -2.57 -25.76 7.59
C PRO A 340 -3.90 -26.22 6.99
N GLN A 341 -4.81 -25.29 6.73
CA GLN A 341 -6.08 -25.56 6.10
C GLN A 341 -5.89 -25.96 4.62
N PRO A 342 -6.47 -27.06 4.16
CA PRO A 342 -6.42 -27.46 2.75
C PRO A 342 -6.96 -26.34 1.84
N GLY A 343 -6.30 -26.10 0.71
CA GLY A 343 -6.70 -25.07 -0.25
C GLY A 343 -6.24 -23.64 0.05
N HIS A 344 -5.57 -23.42 1.19
CA HIS A 344 -5.02 -22.12 1.59
C HIS A 344 -3.49 -22.08 1.59
N LEU A 345 -2.88 -23.04 0.93
CA LEU A 345 -1.42 -23.10 0.76
C LEU A 345 -0.99 -22.40 -0.51
N HIS A 346 0.15 -21.75 -0.44
CA HIS A 346 0.84 -21.15 -1.56
C HIS A 346 2.18 -21.85 -1.75
N PHE A 347 2.56 -22.08 -3.01
CA PHE A 347 3.83 -22.71 -3.34
C PHE A 347 4.68 -21.71 -4.12
N PHE A 348 5.93 -21.55 -3.70
CA PHE A 348 6.90 -20.68 -4.36
C PHE A 348 8.17 -21.46 -4.63
N GLY A 349 8.81 -21.17 -5.75
CA GLY A 349 10.15 -21.68 -6.04
C GLY A 349 11.20 -21.08 -5.11
N VAL A 350 12.40 -21.63 -5.12
CA VAL A 350 13.56 -21.08 -4.38
C VAL A 350 13.94 -19.67 -4.84
N ASP A 351 13.57 -19.29 -6.06
CA ASP A 351 13.69 -17.92 -6.59
C ASP A 351 12.63 -16.96 -6.04
N GLY A 352 11.72 -17.45 -5.20
CA GLY A 352 10.62 -16.72 -4.60
C GLY A 352 9.42 -16.51 -5.52
N ARG A 353 9.41 -16.98 -6.76
CA ARG A 353 8.26 -16.86 -7.68
C ARG A 353 7.20 -17.90 -7.34
N ARG A 354 5.94 -17.51 -7.49
CA ARG A 354 4.82 -18.42 -7.25
C ARG A 354 4.80 -19.53 -8.30
N LEU A 355 4.70 -20.76 -7.81
CA LEU A 355 4.43 -21.96 -8.61
C LEU A 355 2.89 -22.13 -8.77
N ARG A 356 2.44 -22.52 -9.94
CA ARG A 356 1.01 -22.68 -10.28
C ARG A 356 0.75 -24.09 -10.80
#